data_edb325107600e41ef036fdf564b73407
#
_entry.id   edb325107600e41ef036fdf564b73407
#
_cell.length_a   1.000
_cell.length_b   1.000
_cell.length_c   1.000
_cell.angle_alpha   90.00
_cell.angle_beta   90.00
_cell.angle_gamma   90.00
#
_symmetry.space_group_name_H-M   'P 1'
#
loop_
_entity.id
_entity.type
_entity.pdbx_description
1 polymer ?
#
loop_
_entity_poly.entity_id
_entity_poly.type
_entity_poly.pdbx_seq_one_letter_code
_entity_poly.pdbx_strand_id
1 'polypeptide(L)'
;MNIRNFDLNLLIVFKTLFDEKNVTRASKKIGITQPAMSNALNRLRYLVKDELFIRGPKGMRPTPRAVELSIPVKGALSNLEFALSTINFNPETAEKLYRISISDDVAPLIIPNLVAFLQKKSPNSSLRVRSEQGSGAIKLLDSNDIDFAIGRFEIVPNRFGFIELFIENYVCMMNKSHKLSKEKRLSIEQYLSSKHLRVAPDGSP
;
A
#
# COMPACT_ATOMS: atom_id res chain seq x y z
N MET A 1 19.94 17.71 -6.17
CA MET A 1 19.65 18.27 -4.83
C MET A 1 20.46 17.48 -3.80
N ASN A 2 21.21 18.13 -2.92
CA ASN A 2 22.00 17.43 -1.89
C ASN A 2 21.16 17.35 -0.59
N ILE A 3 20.88 16.14 -0.13
CA ILE A 3 20.06 15.89 1.06
C ILE A 3 20.66 16.49 2.35
N ARG A 4 21.99 16.69 2.39
CA ARG A 4 22.66 17.29 3.57
C ARG A 4 22.22 18.73 3.84
N ASN A 5 21.81 19.46 2.79
CA ASN A 5 21.37 20.85 2.89
C ASN A 5 19.85 20.99 2.83
N PHE A 6 19.13 19.85 2.88
CA PHE A 6 17.68 19.86 2.83
C PHE A 6 17.09 19.82 4.24
N ASP A 7 16.23 20.78 4.54
CA ASP A 7 15.49 20.82 5.80
C ASP A 7 14.37 19.77 5.77
N LEU A 8 14.57 18.65 6.46
CA LEU A 8 13.61 17.54 6.50
C LEU A 8 12.24 17.93 7.10
N ASN A 9 12.17 19.00 7.90
CA ASN A 9 10.90 19.50 8.42
C ASN A 9 9.96 19.98 7.30
N LEU A 10 10.51 20.37 6.15
CA LEU A 10 9.70 20.72 4.98
C LEU A 10 8.87 19.54 4.46
N LEU A 11 9.30 18.29 4.68
CA LEU A 11 8.52 17.11 4.32
C LEU A 11 7.31 16.93 5.23
N ILE A 12 7.44 17.27 6.52
CA ILE A 12 6.33 17.26 7.48
C ILE A 12 5.30 18.33 7.10
N VAL A 13 5.78 19.54 6.76
CA VAL A 13 4.93 20.64 6.26
C VAL A 13 4.18 20.21 4.99
N PHE A 14 4.88 19.63 4.02
CA PHE A 14 4.28 19.13 2.78
C PHE A 14 3.20 18.08 3.05
N LYS A 15 3.53 17.04 3.81
CA LYS A 15 2.61 15.95 4.13
C LYS A 15 1.36 16.47 4.82
N THR A 16 1.54 17.32 5.84
CA THR A 16 0.41 17.85 6.61
C THR A 16 -0.48 18.74 5.76
N LEU A 17 0.09 19.57 4.89
CA LEU A 17 -0.70 20.40 3.98
C LEU A 17 -1.41 19.57 2.90
N PHE A 18 -0.80 18.51 2.43
CA PHE A 18 -1.42 17.56 1.47
C PHE A 18 -2.66 16.89 2.06
N ASP A 19 -2.58 16.47 3.33
CA ASP A 19 -3.68 15.81 4.04
C ASP A 19 -4.80 16.82 4.38
N GLU A 20 -4.46 17.98 4.95
CA GLU A 20 -5.42 18.97 5.47
C GLU A 20 -6.02 19.88 4.39
N LYS A 21 -5.34 20.07 3.27
CA LYS A 21 -5.74 20.99 2.18
C LYS A 21 -6.10 22.40 2.65
N ASN A 22 -5.57 22.80 3.81
CA ASN A 22 -5.82 24.09 4.45
C ASN A 22 -4.62 24.50 5.30
N VAL A 23 -4.05 25.69 4.99
CA VAL A 23 -2.81 26.19 5.64
C VAL A 23 -3.01 26.37 7.15
N THR A 24 -4.15 26.92 7.56
CA THR A 24 -4.44 27.20 8.98
C THR A 24 -4.64 25.90 9.77
N ARG A 25 -5.35 24.91 9.23
CA ARG A 25 -5.49 23.60 9.88
C ARG A 25 -4.16 22.86 9.94
N ALA A 26 -3.42 22.88 8.84
CA ALA A 26 -2.11 22.25 8.78
C ALA A 26 -1.13 22.83 9.79
N SER A 27 -1.06 24.18 9.90
CA SER A 27 -0.17 24.84 10.87
C SER A 27 -0.52 24.48 12.32
N LYS A 28 -1.81 24.48 12.67
CA LYS A 28 -2.27 24.07 14.01
C LYS A 28 -1.90 22.63 14.31
N LYS A 29 -2.04 21.72 13.34
CA LYS A 29 -1.78 20.29 13.50
C LYS A 29 -0.34 19.97 13.86
N ILE A 30 0.62 20.71 13.32
CA ILE A 30 2.06 20.53 13.62
C ILE A 30 2.62 21.57 14.59
N GLY A 31 1.76 22.38 15.24
CA GLY A 31 2.17 23.29 16.30
C GLY A 31 3.00 24.50 15.84
N ILE A 32 2.85 24.96 14.60
CA ILE A 32 3.54 26.17 14.10
C ILE A 32 2.56 27.27 13.72
N THR A 33 3.06 28.50 13.60
CA THR A 33 2.24 29.62 13.14
C THR A 33 1.92 29.53 11.65
N GLN A 34 0.80 30.13 11.22
CA GLN A 34 0.44 30.18 9.79
C GLN A 34 1.50 30.89 8.92
N PRO A 35 2.13 32.02 9.36
CA PRO A 35 3.26 32.58 8.62
C PRO A 35 4.44 31.62 8.48
N ALA A 36 4.80 30.88 9.55
CA ALA A 36 5.86 29.88 9.48
C ALA A 36 5.54 28.77 8.48
N MET A 37 4.30 28.27 8.47
CA MET A 37 3.82 27.29 7.48
C MET A 37 3.93 27.83 6.06
N SER A 38 3.52 29.08 5.82
CA SER A 38 3.61 29.72 4.50
C SER A 38 5.05 29.90 4.04
N ASN A 39 5.95 30.31 4.94
CA ASN A 39 7.39 30.43 4.64
C ASN A 39 8.02 29.07 4.32
N ALA A 40 7.70 28.04 5.08
CA ALA A 40 8.17 26.68 4.82
C ALA A 40 7.68 26.17 3.46
N LEU A 41 6.41 26.41 3.11
CA LEU A 41 5.87 26.08 1.80
C LEU A 41 6.60 26.83 0.67
N ASN A 42 6.89 28.11 0.84
CA ASN A 42 7.62 28.87 -0.18
C ASN A 42 9.06 28.35 -0.38
N ARG A 43 9.74 27.98 0.71
CA ARG A 43 11.07 27.32 0.63
C ARG A 43 10.97 25.99 -0.14
N LEU A 44 9.94 25.20 0.12
CA LEU A 44 9.73 23.92 -0.57
C LEU A 44 9.45 24.13 -2.06
N ARG A 45 8.59 25.10 -2.43
CA ARG A 45 8.33 25.50 -3.81
C ARG A 45 9.60 25.86 -4.57
N TYR A 46 10.45 26.66 -3.94
CA TYR A 46 11.74 27.04 -4.53
C TYR A 46 12.63 25.82 -4.79
N LEU A 47 12.72 24.89 -3.84
CA LEU A 47 13.54 23.70 -3.94
C LEU A 47 13.03 22.70 -5.00
N VAL A 48 11.72 22.54 -5.09
CA VAL A 48 11.08 21.57 -5.99
C VAL A 48 10.79 22.18 -7.38
N LYS A 49 10.85 23.51 -7.49
CA LYS A 49 10.51 24.31 -8.68
C LYS A 49 9.08 24.06 -9.16
N ASP A 50 8.15 23.93 -8.23
CA ASP A 50 6.73 23.74 -8.45
C ASP A 50 5.91 24.43 -7.35
N GLU A 51 4.72 24.93 -7.68
CA GLU A 51 3.81 25.58 -6.73
C GLU A 51 3.28 24.61 -5.65
N LEU A 52 3.29 23.33 -5.90
CA LEU A 52 2.84 22.20 -5.07
C LEU A 52 1.37 22.31 -4.66
N PHE A 53 0.93 23.48 -4.24
CA PHE A 53 -0.47 23.71 -3.84
C PHE A 53 -0.95 25.06 -4.35
N ILE A 54 -2.08 25.06 -5.05
CA ILE A 54 -2.78 26.23 -5.57
C ILE A 54 -4.03 26.51 -4.74
N ARG A 55 -4.35 27.79 -4.52
CA ARG A 55 -5.59 28.19 -3.85
C ARG A 55 -6.80 27.88 -4.74
N GLY A 56 -7.81 27.29 -4.16
CA GLY A 56 -9.10 27.01 -4.80
C GLY A 56 -10.27 27.37 -3.89
N PRO A 57 -11.50 27.30 -4.39
CA PRO A 57 -12.70 27.69 -3.63
C PRO A 57 -12.92 26.86 -2.35
N LYS A 58 -12.41 25.63 -2.33
CA LYS A 58 -12.54 24.66 -1.19
C LYS A 58 -11.24 24.50 -0.40
N GLY A 59 -10.27 25.41 -0.53
CA GLY A 59 -8.98 25.34 0.13
C GLY A 59 -7.81 25.12 -0.84
N MET A 60 -6.74 24.48 -0.39
CA MET A 60 -5.55 24.22 -1.21
C MET A 60 -5.74 22.96 -2.04
N ARG A 61 -5.40 23.04 -3.32
CA ARG A 61 -5.42 21.92 -4.26
C ARG A 61 -4.00 21.52 -4.63
N PRO A 62 -3.60 20.24 -4.51
CA PRO A 62 -2.28 19.79 -4.92
C PRO A 62 -2.11 19.87 -6.43
N THR A 63 -0.90 20.22 -6.89
CA THR A 63 -0.49 20.09 -8.29
C THR A 63 -0.24 18.61 -8.64
N PRO A 64 -0.16 18.24 -9.94
CA PRO A 64 0.27 16.90 -10.33
C PRO A 64 1.61 16.51 -9.69
N ARG A 65 2.55 17.44 -9.62
CA ARG A 65 3.86 17.23 -8.98
C ARG A 65 3.75 16.95 -7.48
N ALA A 66 2.86 17.65 -6.78
CA ALA A 66 2.60 17.36 -5.37
C ALA A 66 1.98 15.96 -5.18
N VAL A 67 1.11 15.53 -6.08
CA VAL A 67 0.55 14.16 -6.03
C VAL A 67 1.64 13.12 -6.22
N GLU A 68 2.53 13.29 -7.20
CA GLU A 68 3.68 12.39 -7.40
C GLU A 68 4.60 12.33 -6.17
N LEU A 69 4.89 13.49 -5.56
CA LEU A 69 5.75 13.58 -4.38
C LEU A 69 5.10 13.02 -3.11
N SER A 70 3.78 13.00 -3.03
CA SER A 70 3.07 12.57 -1.81
C SER A 70 3.40 11.13 -1.41
N ILE A 71 3.53 10.24 -2.38
CA ILE A 71 3.84 8.82 -2.14
C ILE A 71 5.24 8.64 -1.51
N PRO A 72 6.34 9.08 -2.16
CA PRO A 72 7.68 8.89 -1.60
C PRO A 72 7.91 9.68 -0.31
N VAL A 73 7.32 10.87 -0.16
CA VAL A 73 7.44 11.66 1.07
C VAL A 73 6.76 10.95 2.25
N LYS A 74 5.54 10.44 2.05
CA LYS A 74 4.82 9.68 3.07
C LYS A 74 5.61 8.43 3.49
N GLY A 75 6.16 7.69 2.52
CA GLY A 75 7.00 6.53 2.78
C GLY A 75 8.25 6.86 3.60
N ALA A 76 8.98 7.92 3.22
CA ALA A 76 10.18 8.34 3.93
C ALA A 76 9.89 8.76 5.39
N LEU A 77 8.83 9.55 5.62
CA LEU A 77 8.45 9.97 6.98
C LEU A 77 8.04 8.78 7.85
N SER A 78 7.26 7.82 7.30
CA SER A 78 6.87 6.63 8.04
C SER A 78 8.05 5.74 8.40
N ASN A 79 9.05 5.61 7.50
CA ASN A 79 10.27 4.87 7.79
C ASN A 79 11.10 5.55 8.89
N LEU A 80 11.15 6.89 8.92
CA LEU A 80 11.80 7.64 9.99
C LEU A 80 11.06 7.47 11.32
N GLU A 81 9.74 7.58 11.32
CA GLU A 81 8.90 7.34 12.51
C GLU A 81 9.15 5.93 13.06
N PHE A 82 9.19 4.92 12.18
CA PHE A 82 9.49 3.54 12.57
C PHE A 82 10.89 3.40 13.17
N ALA A 83 11.92 3.98 12.54
CA ALA A 83 13.30 3.91 13.01
C ALA A 83 13.51 4.60 14.37
N LEU A 84 12.74 5.66 14.65
CA LEU A 84 12.82 6.42 15.90
C LEU A 84 11.90 5.86 17.00
N SER A 85 10.95 4.99 16.66
CA SER A 85 10.07 4.36 17.64
C SER A 85 10.85 3.34 18.46
N THR A 86 10.87 3.50 19.78
CA THR A 86 11.34 2.47 20.73
C THR A 86 10.30 1.35 20.74
N ILE A 87 10.59 0.25 20.05
CA ILE A 87 9.63 -0.86 19.89
C ILE A 87 9.67 -1.73 21.13
N ASN A 88 9.01 -1.32 22.21
CA ASN A 88 8.48 -2.26 23.20
C ASN A 88 7.08 -2.71 22.73
N PHE A 89 7.07 -3.55 21.68
CA PHE A 89 5.81 -4.09 21.18
C PHE A 89 5.31 -5.18 22.13
N ASN A 90 4.21 -4.89 22.83
CA ASN A 90 3.46 -5.89 23.57
C ASN A 90 2.13 -6.16 22.81
N PRO A 91 1.98 -7.34 22.19
CA PRO A 91 0.77 -7.66 21.42
C PRO A 91 -0.50 -7.58 22.26
N GLU A 92 -0.47 -7.97 23.53
CA GLU A 92 -1.66 -8.02 24.39
C GLU A 92 -2.28 -6.63 24.66
N THR A 93 -1.44 -5.59 24.69
CA THR A 93 -1.86 -4.21 24.97
C THR A 93 -1.85 -3.32 23.73
N ALA A 94 -1.35 -3.81 22.60
CA ALA A 94 -1.21 -3.03 21.38
C ALA A 94 -2.56 -2.67 20.76
N GLU A 95 -2.80 -1.39 20.55
CA GLU A 95 -3.94 -0.85 19.79
C GLU A 95 -3.47 -0.51 18.36
N LYS A 96 -3.19 -1.53 17.55
CA LYS A 96 -2.65 -1.35 16.21
C LYS A 96 -3.66 -1.70 15.13
N LEU A 97 -3.76 -0.85 14.10
CA LEU A 97 -4.47 -1.18 12.87
C LEU A 97 -3.49 -1.80 11.88
N TYR A 98 -3.63 -3.10 11.62
CA TYR A 98 -2.92 -3.79 10.55
C TYR A 98 -3.70 -3.64 9.24
N ARG A 99 -3.01 -3.21 8.18
CA ARG A 99 -3.60 -2.97 6.85
C ARG A 99 -2.99 -3.94 5.88
N ILE A 100 -3.81 -4.81 5.31
CA ILE A 100 -3.37 -5.88 4.43
C ILE A 100 -4.05 -5.74 3.07
N SER A 101 -3.28 -5.93 2.01
CA SER A 101 -3.81 -6.24 0.69
C SER A 101 -3.67 -7.74 0.44
N ILE A 102 -4.75 -8.37 0.00
CA ILE A 102 -4.78 -9.81 -0.28
C ILE A 102 -5.75 -10.08 -1.43
N SER A 103 -5.40 -11.02 -2.29
CA SER A 103 -6.26 -11.43 -3.40
C SER A 103 -7.51 -12.16 -2.93
N ASP A 104 -8.62 -12.01 -3.66
CA ASP A 104 -9.92 -12.55 -3.28
C ASP A 104 -9.95 -14.08 -3.21
N ASP A 105 -9.10 -14.76 -3.99
CA ASP A 105 -8.95 -16.21 -3.99
C ASP A 105 -8.17 -16.72 -2.77
N VAL A 106 -7.21 -15.96 -2.27
CA VAL A 106 -6.37 -16.31 -1.12
C VAL A 106 -6.99 -15.86 0.21
N ALA A 107 -7.75 -14.76 0.22
CA ALA A 107 -8.35 -14.20 1.41
C ALA A 107 -9.17 -15.21 2.25
N PRO A 108 -10.05 -16.05 1.65
CA PRO A 108 -10.83 -17.05 2.41
C PRO A 108 -9.97 -18.10 3.12
N LEU A 109 -8.76 -18.36 2.62
CA LEU A 109 -7.84 -19.33 3.22
C LEU A 109 -7.08 -18.78 4.41
N ILE A 110 -6.74 -17.50 4.38
CA ILE A 110 -5.84 -16.87 5.36
C ILE A 110 -6.60 -16.04 6.40
N ILE A 111 -7.54 -15.19 5.97
CA ILE A 111 -8.14 -14.18 6.84
C ILE A 111 -8.87 -14.77 8.06
N PRO A 112 -9.66 -15.85 7.97
CA PRO A 112 -10.34 -16.41 9.14
C PRO A 112 -9.35 -16.82 10.24
N ASN A 113 -8.27 -17.52 9.87
CA ASN A 113 -7.26 -17.98 10.80
C ASN A 113 -6.44 -16.81 11.38
N LEU A 114 -6.12 -15.81 10.56
CA LEU A 114 -5.43 -14.61 11.01
C LEU A 114 -6.26 -13.80 12.00
N VAL A 115 -7.56 -13.64 11.76
CA VAL A 115 -8.49 -12.96 12.69
C VAL A 115 -8.56 -13.70 14.02
N ALA A 116 -8.74 -15.03 14.00
CA ALA A 116 -8.77 -15.85 15.21
C ALA A 116 -7.44 -15.74 16.00
N PHE A 117 -6.32 -15.73 15.30
CA PHE A 117 -5.01 -15.53 15.92
C PHE A 117 -4.87 -14.14 16.55
N LEU A 118 -5.26 -13.07 15.84
CA LEU A 118 -5.21 -11.70 16.36
C LEU A 118 -6.11 -11.52 17.58
N GLN A 119 -7.33 -12.04 17.56
CA GLN A 119 -8.25 -11.99 18.71
C GLN A 119 -7.64 -12.60 19.98
N LYS A 120 -6.85 -13.68 19.81
CA LYS A 120 -6.19 -14.36 20.93
C LYS A 120 -4.92 -13.65 21.39
N LYS A 121 -4.12 -13.10 20.47
CA LYS A 121 -2.77 -12.60 20.75
C LYS A 121 -2.68 -11.09 20.85
N SER A 122 -3.59 -10.36 20.20
CA SER A 122 -3.60 -8.90 20.15
C SER A 122 -5.04 -8.38 20.11
N PRO A 123 -5.81 -8.58 21.18
CA PRO A 123 -7.27 -8.39 21.19
C PRO A 123 -7.71 -6.95 20.92
N ASN A 124 -6.85 -5.98 21.20
CA ASN A 124 -7.12 -4.55 20.98
C ASN A 124 -6.71 -4.08 19.58
N SER A 125 -6.09 -4.94 18.77
CA SER A 125 -5.69 -4.60 17.41
C SER A 125 -6.82 -4.84 16.42
N SER A 126 -6.76 -4.11 15.30
CA SER A 126 -7.74 -4.18 14.20
C SER A 126 -7.08 -4.60 12.91
N LEU A 127 -7.83 -5.26 12.03
CA LEU A 127 -7.40 -5.65 10.69
C LEU A 127 -8.24 -4.93 9.64
N ARG A 128 -7.58 -4.29 8.67
CA ARG A 128 -8.21 -3.74 7.47
C ARG A 128 -7.70 -4.48 6.26
N VAL A 129 -8.61 -5.05 5.51
CA VAL A 129 -8.31 -5.84 4.31
C VAL A 129 -8.73 -5.07 3.06
N ARG A 130 -7.90 -5.11 2.02
CA ARG A 130 -8.18 -4.59 0.68
C ARG A 130 -7.88 -5.68 -0.36
N SER A 131 -8.55 -5.60 -1.50
CA SER A 131 -8.34 -6.52 -2.62
C SER A 131 -7.58 -5.80 -3.74
N GLU A 132 -6.28 -5.56 -3.54
CA GLU A 132 -5.40 -5.03 -4.56
C GLU A 132 -4.25 -6.00 -4.79
N GLN A 133 -3.81 -6.15 -6.05
CA GLN A 133 -2.82 -7.14 -6.45
C GLN A 133 -1.69 -6.53 -7.29
N GLY A 134 -0.61 -7.29 -7.43
CA GLY A 134 0.50 -6.95 -8.31
C GLY A 134 1.04 -5.53 -8.09
N SER A 135 1.11 -4.74 -9.15
CA SER A 135 1.63 -3.36 -9.11
C SER A 135 0.77 -2.41 -8.27
N GLY A 136 -0.53 -2.66 -8.12
CA GLY A 136 -1.43 -1.88 -7.26
C GLY A 136 -1.05 -2.05 -5.79
N ALA A 137 -0.86 -3.27 -5.33
CA ALA A 137 -0.42 -3.57 -3.97
C ALA A 137 0.98 -2.98 -3.68
N ILE A 138 1.91 -3.05 -4.65
CA ILE A 138 3.25 -2.43 -4.53
C ILE A 138 3.14 -0.91 -4.31
N LYS A 139 2.28 -0.21 -5.06
CA LYS A 139 2.04 1.22 -4.87
C LYS A 139 1.46 1.54 -3.49
N LEU A 140 0.57 0.71 -2.97
CA LEU A 140 0.01 0.87 -1.63
C LEU A 140 1.05 0.64 -0.54
N LEU A 141 1.99 -0.31 -0.72
CA LEU A 141 3.14 -0.48 0.17
C LEU A 141 4.07 0.75 0.12
N ASP A 142 4.39 1.26 -1.07
CA ASP A 142 5.22 2.45 -1.24
C ASP A 142 4.62 3.70 -0.57
N SER A 143 3.30 3.84 -0.61
CA SER A 143 2.59 4.95 0.04
C SER A 143 2.31 4.73 1.53
N ASN A 144 2.71 3.57 2.09
CA ASN A 144 2.34 3.14 3.44
C ASN A 144 0.82 3.14 3.69
N ASP A 145 0.01 2.88 2.66
CA ASP A 145 -1.44 2.71 2.81
C ASP A 145 -1.80 1.29 3.27
N ILE A 146 -0.88 0.34 3.08
CA ILE A 146 -0.92 -1.01 3.64
C ILE A 146 0.42 -1.35 4.29
N ASP A 147 0.40 -2.30 5.23
CA ASP A 147 1.57 -2.79 5.96
C ASP A 147 2.10 -4.09 5.34
N PHE A 148 1.19 -4.90 4.75
CA PHE A 148 1.50 -6.17 4.11
C PHE A 148 0.70 -6.34 2.82
N ALA A 149 1.28 -7.06 1.87
CA ALA A 149 0.61 -7.55 0.69
C ALA A 149 0.78 -9.06 0.59
N ILE A 150 -0.32 -9.79 0.44
CA ILE A 150 -0.35 -11.26 0.31
C ILE A 150 -0.95 -11.60 -1.06
N GLY A 151 -0.22 -12.35 -1.86
CA GLY A 151 -0.64 -12.72 -3.19
C GLY A 151 0.54 -13.18 -4.04
N ARG A 152 0.29 -13.31 -5.33
CA ARG A 152 1.32 -13.67 -6.30
C ARG A 152 2.02 -12.40 -6.81
N PHE A 153 3.34 -12.37 -6.70
CA PHE A 153 4.18 -11.30 -7.22
C PHE A 153 5.25 -11.91 -8.13
N GLU A 154 5.28 -11.50 -9.39
CA GLU A 154 6.32 -11.94 -10.33
C GLU A 154 7.68 -11.33 -9.99
N ILE A 155 7.68 -10.07 -9.58
CA ILE A 155 8.86 -9.33 -9.16
C ILE A 155 8.55 -8.58 -7.89
N VAL A 156 9.32 -8.84 -6.84
CA VAL A 156 9.30 -8.06 -5.59
C VAL A 156 10.45 -7.07 -5.63
N PRO A 157 10.17 -5.75 -5.56
CA PRO A 157 11.24 -4.74 -5.51
C PRO A 157 12.15 -4.93 -4.29
N ASN A 158 13.45 -4.76 -4.46
CA ASN A 158 14.47 -4.98 -3.41
C ASN A 158 14.26 -4.18 -2.11
N ARG A 159 13.43 -3.13 -2.14
CA ARG A 159 13.08 -2.34 -0.96
C ARG A 159 12.09 -3.01 -0.02
N PHE A 160 11.49 -4.14 -0.42
CA PHE A 160 10.57 -4.92 0.39
C PHE A 160 11.17 -6.27 0.76
N GLY A 161 10.99 -6.68 2.01
CA GLY A 161 11.19 -8.07 2.40
C GLY A 161 10.02 -8.93 1.91
N PHE A 162 10.27 -10.19 1.57
CA PHE A 162 9.21 -11.13 1.25
C PHE A 162 9.46 -12.48 1.92
N ILE A 163 8.37 -13.20 2.12
CA ILE A 163 8.37 -14.58 2.65
C ILE A 163 7.43 -15.39 1.76
N GLU A 164 7.90 -16.52 1.24
CA GLU A 164 7.04 -17.49 0.58
C GLU A 164 6.15 -18.18 1.61
N LEU A 165 4.83 -18.12 1.41
CA LEU A 165 3.85 -18.70 2.33
C LEU A 165 3.48 -20.14 1.89
N PHE A 166 3.25 -20.34 0.60
CA PHE A 166 2.91 -21.63 0.01
C PHE A 166 3.09 -21.60 -1.51
N ILE A 167 3.11 -22.77 -2.12
CA ILE A 167 3.23 -22.93 -3.56
C ILE A 167 1.89 -23.44 -4.10
N GLU A 168 1.40 -22.81 -5.15
CA GLU A 168 0.19 -23.22 -5.88
C GLU A 168 0.54 -23.79 -7.25
N ASN A 169 -0.29 -24.71 -7.71
CA ASN A 169 -0.19 -25.27 -9.04
C ASN A 169 -1.46 -24.97 -9.84
N TYR A 170 -1.30 -24.69 -11.13
CA TYR A 170 -2.43 -24.60 -12.02
C TYR A 170 -3.02 -25.99 -12.28
N VAL A 171 -4.33 -26.07 -12.22
CA VAL A 171 -5.08 -27.30 -12.52
C VAL A 171 -6.14 -27.03 -13.58
N CYS A 172 -6.43 -28.04 -14.39
CA CYS A 172 -7.55 -27.99 -15.32
C CYS A 172 -8.81 -28.48 -14.61
N MET A 173 -9.82 -27.65 -14.54
CA MET A 173 -11.16 -28.02 -14.07
C MET A 173 -12.09 -28.22 -15.27
N MET A 174 -12.91 -29.23 -15.21
CA MET A 174 -13.90 -29.47 -16.24
C MET A 174 -15.15 -30.16 -15.67
N ASN A 175 -16.25 -30.08 -16.40
CA ASN A 175 -17.48 -30.77 -16.01
C ASN A 175 -17.23 -32.32 -16.01
N LYS A 176 -17.85 -33.03 -15.07
CA LYS A 176 -17.77 -34.50 -14.96
C LYS A 176 -18.24 -35.22 -16.22
N SER A 177 -19.13 -34.62 -17.01
CA SER A 177 -19.60 -35.13 -18.29
C SER A 177 -18.67 -34.84 -19.48
N HIS A 178 -17.60 -34.07 -19.28
CA HIS A 178 -16.68 -33.75 -20.35
C HIS A 178 -15.93 -35.01 -20.81
N LYS A 179 -15.73 -35.14 -22.14
CA LYS A 179 -15.10 -36.33 -22.75
C LYS A 179 -13.72 -36.70 -22.15
N LEU A 180 -12.99 -35.70 -21.67
CA LEU A 180 -11.66 -35.87 -21.07
C LEU A 180 -11.70 -36.00 -19.54
N SER A 181 -12.88 -36.01 -18.91
CA SER A 181 -13.01 -36.04 -17.43
C SER A 181 -12.49 -37.30 -16.75
N LYS A 182 -12.33 -38.38 -17.51
CA LYS A 182 -11.78 -39.64 -17.03
C LYS A 182 -10.26 -39.75 -17.19
N GLU A 183 -9.65 -38.84 -17.91
CA GLU A 183 -8.21 -38.80 -18.10
C GLU A 183 -7.49 -38.34 -16.82
N LYS A 184 -6.50 -39.12 -16.37
CA LYS A 184 -5.67 -38.74 -15.21
C LYS A 184 -4.69 -37.61 -15.53
N ARG A 185 -4.31 -37.51 -16.80
CA ARG A 185 -3.42 -36.45 -17.32
C ARG A 185 -3.88 -36.05 -18.71
N LEU A 186 -3.90 -34.80 -19.02
CA LEU A 186 -4.16 -34.27 -20.34
C LEU A 186 -2.85 -34.15 -21.12
N SER A 187 -2.89 -34.55 -22.41
CA SER A 187 -1.80 -34.16 -23.32
C SER A 187 -1.93 -32.68 -23.72
N ILE A 188 -0.85 -32.11 -24.23
CA ILE A 188 -0.86 -30.71 -24.70
C ILE A 188 -1.86 -30.57 -25.86
N GLU A 189 -1.95 -31.53 -26.76
CA GLU A 189 -2.88 -31.52 -27.89
C GLU A 189 -4.34 -31.56 -27.41
N GLN A 190 -4.65 -32.42 -26.43
CA GLN A 190 -5.99 -32.47 -25.82
C GLN A 190 -6.34 -31.17 -25.13
N TYR A 191 -5.39 -30.57 -24.43
CA TYR A 191 -5.57 -29.27 -23.79
C TYR A 191 -5.82 -28.18 -24.85
N LEU A 192 -4.95 -28.01 -25.84
CA LEU A 192 -5.03 -26.95 -26.86
C LEU A 192 -6.26 -27.08 -27.77
N SER A 193 -6.75 -28.34 -28.01
CA SER A 193 -7.97 -28.57 -28.82
C SER A 193 -9.28 -28.33 -28.07
N SER A 194 -9.22 -28.04 -26.76
CA SER A 194 -10.39 -27.82 -25.94
C SER A 194 -10.74 -26.31 -25.89
N LYS A 195 -12.02 -25.99 -25.60
CA LYS A 195 -12.42 -24.62 -25.30
C LYS A 195 -12.06 -24.31 -23.85
N HIS A 196 -11.44 -23.17 -23.65
CA HIS A 196 -10.99 -22.72 -22.33
C HIS A 196 -11.81 -21.55 -21.81
N LEU A 197 -12.10 -21.56 -20.51
CA LEU A 197 -12.44 -20.38 -19.73
C LEU A 197 -11.22 -20.03 -18.89
N ARG A 198 -10.63 -18.86 -19.12
CA ARG A 198 -9.53 -18.35 -18.32
C ARG A 198 -10.08 -17.34 -17.31
N VAL A 199 -9.70 -17.51 -16.06
CA VAL A 199 -9.90 -16.47 -15.03
C VAL A 199 -8.63 -15.62 -14.98
N ALA A 200 -8.76 -14.35 -15.29
CA ALA A 200 -7.66 -13.37 -15.28
C ALA A 200 -8.03 -12.23 -14.32
N PRO A 201 -7.73 -12.35 -13.02
CA PRO A 201 -8.10 -11.35 -12.01
C PRO A 201 -7.44 -9.98 -12.25
N ASP A 202 -6.31 -9.97 -12.96
CA ASP A 202 -5.53 -8.79 -13.34
C ASP A 202 -6.00 -8.13 -14.66
N GLY A 203 -7.06 -8.67 -15.28
CA GLY A 203 -7.55 -8.20 -16.58
C GLY A 203 -6.62 -8.49 -17.76
N SER A 204 -5.59 -9.36 -17.57
CA SER A 204 -4.70 -9.75 -18.68
C SER A 204 -5.46 -10.57 -19.72
N PRO A 205 -5.22 -10.35 -21.03
CA PRO A 205 -5.90 -11.05 -22.12
C PRO A 205 -5.59 -12.54 -22.18
#